data_c9874c0307fdedfe4c0ce4822e228462
#
_entry.id   c9874c0307fdedfe4c0ce4822e228462
#
_cell.length_a   1.000
_cell.length_b   1.000
_cell.length_c   1.000
_cell.angle_alpha   90.00
_cell.angle_beta   90.00
_cell.angle_gamma   90.00
#
_symmetry.space_group_name_H-M   'P 1'
#
loop_
_entity.id
_entity.type
_entity.pdbx_description
1 polymer ?
#
loop_
_entity_poly.entity_id
_entity_poly.type
_entity_poly.pdbx_seq_one_letter_code
_entity_poly.pdbx_strand_id
1 'polypeptide(L)'
;MKNVKRILSVFLVLVLLTSAVLCLNVHAETDDSADRLRYIPIELVVTDNAVKVTGYFANLNEDITITELTDVEMYIYLEDELLLEGSFGDIDVVLEPLGLARWTLTFKGEHDLNNGTYSCSDFYYASFACSFSYTD
;
A
#
# COMPACT_ATOMS: atom_id res chain seq x y z
N MET A 1 24.28 12.64 -7.92
CA MET A 1 22.91 12.87 -8.38
C MET A 1 21.99 11.66 -8.26
N LYS A 2 22.42 10.47 -8.61
CA LYS A 2 21.60 9.24 -8.36
C LYS A 2 21.25 9.03 -6.89
N ASN A 3 22.17 9.34 -5.99
CA ASN A 3 21.96 9.20 -4.56
C ASN A 3 20.98 10.25 -3.99
N VAL A 4 20.96 11.44 -4.57
CA VAL A 4 20.03 12.49 -4.17
C VAL A 4 18.59 12.14 -4.57
N LYS A 5 18.40 11.53 -5.74
CA LYS A 5 17.08 11.06 -6.17
C LYS A 5 16.58 9.90 -5.31
N ARG A 6 17.45 8.97 -4.92
CA ARG A 6 17.12 7.88 -4.01
C ARG A 6 16.82 8.38 -2.60
N ILE A 7 17.63 9.29 -2.10
CA ILE A 7 17.41 9.92 -0.80
C ILE A 7 16.11 10.74 -0.83
N LEU A 8 15.85 11.46 -1.92
CA LEU A 8 14.61 12.22 -2.09
C LEU A 8 13.39 11.30 -2.20
N SER A 9 13.52 10.16 -2.87
CA SER A 9 12.44 9.17 -2.99
C SER A 9 12.15 8.47 -1.65
N VAL A 10 13.18 8.06 -0.93
CA VAL A 10 13.04 7.50 0.42
C VAL A 10 12.52 8.55 1.40
N PHE A 11 12.97 9.78 1.27
CA PHE A 11 12.49 10.88 2.07
C PHE A 11 11.04 11.26 1.73
N LEU A 12 10.66 11.16 0.46
CA LEU A 12 9.28 11.38 0.01
C LEU A 12 8.35 10.27 0.51
N VAL A 13 8.78 9.02 0.46
CA VAL A 13 8.03 7.89 1.05
C VAL A 13 7.93 8.04 2.57
N LEU A 14 9.00 8.44 3.22
CA LEU A 14 9.01 8.70 4.65
C LEU A 14 8.15 9.93 5.02
N VAL A 15 8.18 10.98 4.21
CA VAL A 15 7.34 12.19 4.36
C VAL A 15 5.88 11.89 4.04
N LEU A 16 5.58 11.03 3.08
CA LEU A 16 4.22 10.57 2.80
C LEU A 16 3.69 9.68 3.92
N LEU A 17 4.51 8.81 4.48
CA LEU A 17 4.17 8.03 5.67
C LEU A 17 3.97 8.94 6.90
N THR A 18 4.81 9.93 7.08
CA THR A 18 4.66 10.91 8.16
C THR A 18 3.54 11.91 7.90
N SER A 19 3.24 12.26 6.65
CA SER A 19 2.09 13.12 6.35
C SER A 19 0.78 12.36 6.44
N ALA A 20 0.74 11.06 6.16
CA ALA A 20 -0.40 10.22 6.50
C ALA A 20 -0.64 10.24 8.02
N VAL A 21 0.40 10.09 8.79
CA VAL A 21 0.37 10.21 10.26
C VAL A 21 -0.02 11.62 10.69
N LEU A 22 0.49 12.66 10.05
CA LEU A 22 0.16 14.05 10.37
C LEU A 22 -1.28 14.43 9.99
N CYS A 23 -1.83 13.88 8.93
CA CYS A 23 -3.24 14.09 8.57
C CYS A 23 -4.20 13.41 9.53
N LEU A 24 -3.73 12.35 10.17
CA LEU A 24 -4.47 11.66 11.20
C LEU A 24 -4.53 12.32 12.53
N ASN A 25 -3.79 13.44 12.70
CA ASN A 25 -3.32 13.79 13.86
C ASN A 25 -3.83 14.87 14.55
N VAL A 26 -4.97 14.65 14.93
CA VAL A 26 -5.45 15.27 16.14
C VAL A 26 -4.79 14.66 17.39
N HIS A 27 -4.12 13.54 17.25
CA HIS A 27 -3.52 12.80 18.37
C HIS A 27 -2.08 12.38 18.11
N ALA A 28 -1.35 13.16 17.33
CA ALA A 28 -0.01 12.82 16.86
C ALA A 28 1.06 12.76 17.90
N GLU A 29 0.82 12.06 18.90
CA GLU A 29 1.90 11.55 19.70
C GLU A 29 2.32 10.20 19.12
N THR A 30 3.37 10.20 18.27
CA THR A 30 4.06 8.98 17.84
C THR A 30 3.12 7.82 17.53
N ASP A 31 2.21 8.06 16.59
CA ASP A 31 1.29 7.02 16.20
C ASP A 31 1.95 6.06 15.22
N ASP A 32 2.42 4.95 15.72
CA ASP A 32 2.95 3.84 14.94
C ASP A 32 1.85 3.11 14.15
N SER A 33 0.60 3.58 14.18
CA SER A 33 -0.53 2.90 13.57
C SER A 33 -0.43 2.79 12.06
N ALA A 34 0.16 3.78 11.40
CA ALA A 34 0.44 3.72 9.97
C ALA A 34 1.48 2.62 9.64
N ASP A 35 2.49 2.46 10.47
CA ASP A 35 3.51 1.43 10.30
C ASP A 35 2.97 0.01 10.52
N ARG A 36 1.80 -0.09 11.12
CA ARG A 36 1.10 -1.35 11.38
C ARG A 36 0.00 -1.67 10.36
N LEU A 37 -0.10 -0.90 9.31
CA LEU A 37 -0.98 -1.18 8.19
C LEU A 37 -0.16 -1.79 7.04
N ARG A 38 -0.62 -2.91 6.49
CA ARG A 38 0.08 -3.65 5.42
C ARG A 38 -0.86 -3.97 4.28
N TYR A 39 -0.30 -4.09 3.09
CA TYR A 39 -0.94 -4.78 1.98
C TYR A 39 -0.05 -5.95 1.57
N ILE A 40 -0.63 -7.15 1.54
CA ILE A 40 0.09 -8.39 1.25
C ILE A 40 -0.40 -8.92 -0.09
N PRO A 41 0.38 -8.74 -1.18
CA PRO A 41 -0.01 -9.26 -2.49
C PRO A 41 0.06 -10.79 -2.50
N ILE A 42 -0.93 -11.43 -3.12
CA ILE A 42 -1.03 -12.90 -3.21
C ILE A 42 -0.96 -13.37 -4.65
N GLU A 43 -1.60 -12.66 -5.56
CA GLU A 43 -1.71 -13.05 -6.95
C GLU A 43 -1.67 -11.82 -7.86
N LEU A 44 -0.95 -11.97 -8.97
CA LEU A 44 -0.98 -11.01 -10.08
C LEU A 44 -1.62 -11.68 -11.29
N VAL A 45 -2.59 -11.02 -11.90
CA VAL A 45 -3.13 -11.39 -13.21
C VAL A 45 -2.75 -10.30 -14.21
N VAL A 46 -1.86 -10.63 -15.11
CA VAL A 46 -1.27 -9.73 -16.11
C VAL A 46 -1.97 -9.89 -17.44
N THR A 47 -2.47 -8.79 -17.97
CA THR A 47 -3.01 -8.66 -19.32
C THR A 47 -2.29 -7.56 -20.07
N ASP A 48 -2.54 -7.37 -21.37
CA ASP A 48 -1.80 -6.38 -22.19
C ASP A 48 -1.87 -4.94 -21.64
N ASN A 49 -2.96 -4.58 -21.01
CA ASN A 49 -3.24 -3.19 -20.62
C ASN A 49 -3.52 -3.01 -19.11
N ALA A 50 -3.40 -4.05 -18.35
CA ALA A 50 -3.67 -3.99 -16.93
C ALA A 50 -3.00 -5.13 -16.16
N VAL A 51 -2.72 -4.86 -14.90
CA VAL A 51 -2.33 -5.88 -13.93
C VAL A 51 -3.28 -5.81 -12.75
N LYS A 52 -3.96 -6.90 -12.48
CA LYS A 52 -4.78 -7.06 -11.27
C LYS A 52 -3.95 -7.69 -10.17
N VAL A 53 -3.85 -7.02 -9.07
CA VAL A 53 -3.18 -7.53 -7.87
C VAL A 53 -4.22 -7.85 -6.83
N THR A 54 -4.35 -9.10 -6.47
CA THR A 54 -5.20 -9.54 -5.37
C THR A 54 -4.34 -9.76 -4.14
N GLY A 55 -4.78 -9.24 -3.02
CA GLY A 55 -4.07 -9.35 -1.76
C GLY A 55 -4.96 -9.06 -0.57
N TYR A 56 -4.34 -8.85 0.58
CA TYR A 56 -5.02 -8.49 1.81
C TYR A 56 -4.47 -7.20 2.37
N PHE A 57 -5.36 -6.28 2.73
CA PHE A 57 -5.03 -5.26 3.71
C PHE A 57 -5.03 -5.91 5.10
N ALA A 58 -4.03 -5.62 5.88
CA ALA A 58 -3.85 -6.11 7.23
C ALA A 58 -3.68 -4.95 8.20
N ASN A 59 -4.55 -4.90 9.20
CA ASN A 59 -4.42 -3.97 10.31
C ASN A 59 -3.72 -4.69 11.47
N LEU A 60 -2.47 -4.37 11.70
CA LEU A 60 -1.67 -4.95 12.79
C LEU A 60 -1.80 -4.16 14.09
N ASN A 61 -2.65 -3.16 14.15
CA ASN A 61 -2.99 -2.48 15.39
C ASN A 61 -3.91 -3.37 16.22
N GLU A 62 -3.73 -3.33 17.52
CA GLU A 62 -4.47 -4.17 18.47
C GLU A 62 -5.71 -3.48 19.03
N ASP A 63 -5.82 -2.17 18.88
CA ASP A 63 -6.76 -1.33 19.60
C ASP A 63 -7.56 -0.35 18.73
N ILE A 64 -7.28 -0.29 17.43
CA ILE A 64 -8.01 0.60 16.52
C ILE A 64 -8.65 -0.16 15.37
N THR A 65 -9.82 0.30 14.96
CA THR A 65 -10.49 -0.14 13.73
C THR A 65 -10.27 0.92 12.64
N ILE A 66 -9.70 0.51 11.53
CA ILE A 66 -9.56 1.36 10.34
C ILE A 66 -10.90 1.33 9.59
N THR A 67 -11.46 2.49 9.32
CA THR A 67 -12.78 2.62 8.69
C THR A 67 -12.76 3.04 7.24
N GLU A 68 -11.68 3.65 6.80
CA GLU A 68 -11.49 4.10 5.42
C GLU A 68 -10.02 4.36 5.15
N LEU A 69 -9.58 4.09 3.93
CA LEU A 69 -8.28 4.53 3.40
C LEU A 69 -8.54 5.62 2.35
N THR A 70 -7.81 6.72 2.42
CA THR A 70 -7.95 7.84 1.50
C THR A 70 -6.64 8.14 0.79
N ASP A 71 -6.73 8.63 -0.44
CA ASP A 71 -5.57 8.99 -1.27
C ASP A 71 -4.52 7.87 -1.36
N VAL A 72 -4.96 6.65 -1.63
CA VAL A 72 -4.09 5.47 -1.65
C VAL A 72 -3.18 5.48 -2.87
N GLU A 73 -1.89 5.49 -2.64
CA GLU A 73 -0.85 5.25 -3.63
C GLU A 73 -0.13 3.94 -3.33
N MET A 74 -0.13 3.03 -4.27
CA MET A 74 0.38 1.67 -4.09
C MET A 74 1.57 1.40 -5.00
N TYR A 75 2.56 0.74 -4.44
CA TYR A 75 3.79 0.31 -5.10
C TYR A 75 4.00 -1.18 -4.86
N ILE A 76 4.15 -1.95 -5.93
CA ILE A 76 4.42 -3.39 -5.85
C ILE A 76 5.85 -3.66 -6.30
N TYR A 77 6.58 -4.39 -5.49
CA TYR A 77 7.97 -4.74 -5.70
C TYR A 77 8.13 -6.26 -5.82
N LEU A 78 9.05 -6.67 -6.65
CA LEU A 78 9.62 -8.02 -6.65
C LEU A 78 11.10 -7.89 -6.28
N GLU A 79 11.48 -8.46 -5.15
CA GLU A 79 12.78 -8.21 -4.54
C GLU A 79 12.96 -6.69 -4.32
N ASP A 80 13.96 -6.08 -4.92
CA ASP A 80 14.19 -4.62 -4.81
C ASP A 80 13.74 -3.85 -6.05
N GLU A 81 13.08 -4.50 -7.00
CA GLU A 81 12.63 -3.90 -8.25
C GLU A 81 11.17 -3.48 -8.18
N LEU A 82 10.90 -2.21 -8.49
CA LEU A 82 9.55 -1.69 -8.63
C LEU A 82 8.91 -2.26 -9.90
N LEU A 83 7.82 -3.04 -9.73
CA LEU A 83 7.06 -3.60 -10.84
C LEU A 83 5.87 -2.74 -11.24
N LEU A 84 5.12 -2.23 -10.27
CA LEU A 84 3.86 -1.53 -10.48
C LEU A 84 3.76 -0.36 -9.53
N GLU A 85 3.19 0.74 -10.02
CA GLU A 85 2.78 1.88 -9.21
C GLU A 85 1.43 2.39 -9.69
N GLY A 86 0.60 2.87 -8.78
CA GLY A 86 -0.70 3.42 -9.11
C GLY A 86 -1.38 4.13 -7.97
N SER A 87 -2.28 5.03 -8.33
CA SER A 87 -3.15 5.77 -7.41
C SER A 87 -4.56 5.21 -7.48
N PHE A 88 -5.16 4.95 -6.34
CA PHE A 88 -6.46 4.30 -6.22
C PHE A 88 -7.53 5.17 -5.57
N GLY A 89 -7.16 6.39 -5.16
CA GLY A 89 -8.07 7.28 -4.45
C GLY A 89 -8.50 6.70 -3.11
N ASP A 90 -9.77 6.79 -2.81
CA ASP A 90 -10.32 6.32 -1.55
C ASP A 90 -10.75 4.86 -1.66
N ILE A 91 -10.41 4.08 -0.65
CA ILE A 91 -10.79 2.67 -0.54
C ILE A 91 -11.67 2.49 0.69
N ASP A 92 -12.90 2.10 0.44
CA ASP A 92 -13.91 1.88 1.45
C ASP A 92 -13.76 0.48 2.06
N VAL A 93 -12.84 0.37 2.98
CA VAL A 93 -12.50 -0.89 3.66
C VAL A 93 -12.55 -0.71 5.17
N VAL A 94 -13.13 -1.67 5.86
CA VAL A 94 -13.15 -1.74 7.32
C VAL A 94 -12.19 -2.81 7.79
N LEU A 95 -11.21 -2.42 8.58
CA LEU A 95 -10.20 -3.31 9.14
C LEU A 95 -10.26 -3.26 10.66
N GLU A 96 -10.85 -4.27 11.26
CA GLU A 96 -10.86 -4.42 12.72
C GLU A 96 -9.44 -4.62 13.26
N PRO A 97 -9.22 -4.46 14.57
CA PRO A 97 -7.93 -4.76 15.16
C PRO A 97 -7.48 -6.18 14.81
N LEU A 98 -6.24 -6.32 14.34
CA LEU A 98 -5.64 -7.56 13.84
C LEU A 98 -6.43 -8.21 12.69
N GLY A 99 -7.27 -7.45 12.01
CA GLY A 99 -8.14 -7.92 10.93
C GLY A 99 -7.47 -7.88 9.55
N LEU A 100 -8.03 -8.68 8.66
CA LEU A 100 -7.66 -8.77 7.26
C LEU A 100 -8.87 -8.47 6.37
N ALA A 101 -8.64 -7.80 5.24
CA ALA A 101 -9.64 -7.66 4.19
C ALA A 101 -9.02 -7.94 2.83
N ARG A 102 -9.62 -8.85 2.08
CA ARG A 102 -9.22 -9.15 0.72
C ARG A 102 -9.59 -7.99 -0.20
N TRP A 103 -8.64 -7.57 -1.01
CA TRP A 103 -8.84 -6.47 -1.95
C TRP A 103 -8.08 -6.68 -3.24
N THR A 104 -8.71 -6.38 -4.38
CA THR A 104 -8.09 -6.42 -5.69
C THR A 104 -7.85 -5.00 -6.20
N LEU A 105 -6.60 -4.71 -6.53
CA LEU A 105 -6.18 -3.46 -7.14
C LEU A 105 -5.90 -3.67 -8.62
N THR A 106 -6.44 -2.80 -9.47
CA THR A 106 -6.20 -2.85 -10.91
C THR A 106 -5.30 -1.70 -11.32
N PHE A 107 -4.07 -2.05 -11.69
CA PHE A 107 -3.10 -1.13 -12.28
C PHE A 107 -3.33 -1.08 -13.78
N LYS A 108 -3.84 0.03 -14.28
CA LYS A 108 -4.15 0.23 -15.70
C LYS A 108 -2.99 0.90 -16.42
N GLY A 109 -2.78 0.51 -17.67
CA GLY A 109 -1.80 1.11 -18.55
C GLY A 109 -0.72 0.14 -19.00
N GLU A 110 0.29 0.68 -19.65
CA GLU A 110 1.43 -0.07 -20.16
C GLU A 110 2.31 -0.60 -19.02
N HIS A 111 2.84 -1.79 -19.22
CA HIS A 111 3.76 -2.45 -18.32
C HIS A 111 4.68 -3.39 -19.10
N ASP A 112 5.78 -3.79 -18.49
CA ASP A 112 6.79 -4.68 -19.11
C ASP A 112 6.64 -6.15 -18.66
N LEU A 113 5.53 -6.51 -18.04
CA LEU A 113 5.28 -7.85 -17.55
C LEU A 113 4.65 -8.73 -18.63
N ASN A 114 5.02 -10.00 -18.65
CA ASN A 114 4.40 -10.99 -19.55
C ASN A 114 3.00 -11.37 -19.06
N ASN A 115 2.07 -11.51 -20.01
CA ASN A 115 0.70 -11.94 -19.70
C ASN A 115 0.69 -13.29 -18.99
N GLY A 116 -0.15 -13.42 -18.00
CA GLY A 116 -0.31 -14.64 -17.23
C GLY A 116 -0.81 -14.38 -15.82
N THR A 117 -0.91 -15.47 -15.07
CA THR A 117 -1.26 -15.45 -13.64
C THR A 117 -0.05 -15.89 -12.83
N TYR A 118 0.32 -15.07 -11.88
CA TYR A 118 1.48 -15.28 -11.04
C TYR A 118 1.07 -15.34 -9.57
N SER A 119 1.47 -16.38 -8.90
CA SER A 119 1.37 -16.43 -7.43
C SER A 119 2.49 -15.61 -6.81
N CYS A 120 2.17 -14.72 -5.90
CA CYS A 120 3.17 -13.95 -5.18
C CYS A 120 3.86 -14.85 -4.14
N SER A 121 5.17 -14.84 -4.19
CA SER A 121 6.03 -15.45 -3.17
C SER A 121 6.45 -14.41 -2.13
N ASP A 122 7.24 -14.82 -1.16
CA ASP A 122 7.81 -13.95 -0.13
C ASP A 122 8.70 -12.81 -0.68
N PHE A 123 9.10 -12.91 -1.95
CA PHE A 123 9.88 -11.86 -2.62
C PHE A 123 9.04 -10.70 -3.16
N TYR A 124 7.72 -10.88 -3.24
CA TYR A 124 6.80 -9.80 -3.58
C TYR A 124 6.40 -9.06 -2.31
N TYR A 125 6.45 -7.76 -2.37
CA TYR A 125 5.93 -6.93 -1.29
C TYR A 125 5.31 -5.65 -1.82
N ALA A 126 4.45 -5.07 -1.02
CA ALA A 126 3.84 -3.79 -1.31
C ALA A 126 4.33 -2.73 -0.33
N SER A 127 4.52 -1.53 -0.86
CA SER A 127 4.62 -0.31 -0.08
C SER A 127 3.50 0.62 -0.52
N PHE A 128 2.87 1.30 0.40
CA PHE A 128 1.83 2.25 0.04
C PHE A 128 1.79 3.44 0.99
N ALA A 129 1.27 4.53 0.46
CA ALA A 129 1.00 5.75 1.21
C ALA A 129 -0.51 6.02 1.16
N CYS A 130 -1.08 6.37 2.28
CA CYS A 130 -2.48 6.77 2.39
C CYS A 130 -2.69 7.60 3.65
N SER A 131 -3.82 8.27 3.70
CA SER A 131 -4.43 8.68 4.95
C SER A 131 -5.49 7.65 5.33
N PHE A 132 -5.83 7.55 6.60
CA PHE A 132 -6.90 6.67 7.03
C PHE A 132 -7.71 7.26 8.18
N SER A 133 -8.97 6.88 8.25
CA SER A 133 -9.84 7.16 9.38
C SER A 133 -9.90 5.94 10.29
N TYR A 134 -9.99 6.16 11.59
CA TYR A 134 -10.07 5.07 12.55
C TYR A 134 -10.97 5.39 13.73
N THR A 135 -11.37 4.35 14.42
CA THR A 135 -12.08 4.42 15.70
C THR A 135 -11.38 3.54 16.75
N ASP A 136 -11.44 3.99 17.98
CA ASP A 136 -10.93 3.24 19.12
C ASP A 136 -11.92 2.15 19.54
#